data_28a67499450273ee4d2efbc852d7b5aa
#
_entry.id   28a67499450273ee4d2efbc852d7b5aa
#
_cell.length_a   1.000
_cell.length_b   1.000
_cell.length_c   1.000
_cell.angle_alpha   90.00
_cell.angle_beta   90.00
_cell.angle_gamma   90.00
#
_symmetry.space_group_name_H-M   'P 1'
#
loop_
_entity.id
_entity.type
_entity.pdbx_description
1 polymer ?
#
loop_
_entity_poly.entity_id
_entity_poly.type
_entity_poly.pdbx_seq_one_letter_code
_entity_poly.pdbx_strand_id
1 'polypeptide(L)'
;DGKTGDGCGLLIQKPDRFLREVARETLAVELPDQYAVGMVFMGADEAASTAAKQAFADALSDQGLTGLGWREVPVDPSVLGPLALSSMPRIEQVFVSGEGLDEQQFAVKLFYVRRKAEIAMQADSNFYVCSLSHKVVSYKGLMMPADLDKFYPDLGDARMETAISVFHQRFSTNTLPKWPLAQPFRLVAHNGE
;
A
#
# COMPACT_ATOMS: atom_id res chain seq x y z
N ASP A 1 1.09 19.03 -17.68
CA ASP A 1 2.45 19.41 -17.27
C ASP A 1 3.52 18.41 -17.76
N GLY A 2 3.10 17.28 -18.33
CA GLY A 2 3.97 16.26 -18.91
C GLY A 2 4.78 15.43 -17.88
N LYS A 3 4.65 15.71 -16.60
CA LYS A 3 5.36 15.02 -15.50
C LYS A 3 4.44 14.28 -14.56
N THR A 4 3.18 14.69 -14.42
CA THR A 4 2.23 14.01 -13.53
C THR A 4 1.94 12.59 -14.01
N GLY A 5 2.04 12.35 -15.32
CA GLY A 5 1.69 11.08 -15.93
C GLY A 5 0.23 10.72 -15.74
N ASP A 6 -0.13 9.55 -16.25
CA ASP A 6 -1.48 8.99 -16.08
C ASP A 6 -1.58 8.06 -14.86
N GLY A 7 -0.52 8.04 -14.04
CA GLY A 7 -0.39 7.08 -12.94
C GLY A 7 0.12 5.72 -13.41
N CYS A 8 0.83 5.06 -12.51
CA CYS A 8 1.42 3.74 -12.76
C CYS A 8 1.56 2.96 -11.46
N GLY A 9 1.98 1.72 -11.56
CA GLY A 9 2.30 0.93 -10.38
C GLY A 9 2.68 -0.51 -10.67
N LEU A 10 3.12 -1.15 -9.61
CA LEU A 10 3.50 -2.56 -9.53
C LEU A 10 2.68 -3.26 -8.44
N LEU A 11 2.20 -4.45 -8.74
CA LEU A 11 1.74 -5.43 -7.75
C LEU A 11 2.74 -6.59 -7.81
N ILE A 12 3.48 -6.80 -6.75
CA ILE A 12 4.52 -7.82 -6.67
C ILE A 12 4.20 -8.87 -5.62
N GLN A 13 4.71 -10.08 -5.82
CA GLN A 13 4.74 -11.07 -4.76
C GLN A 13 5.52 -10.47 -3.57
N LYS A 14 5.03 -10.70 -2.35
CA LYS A 14 5.63 -10.19 -1.13
C LYS A 14 7.14 -10.46 -1.07
N PRO A 15 8.00 -9.43 -1.11
CA PRO A 15 9.46 -9.60 -1.05
C PRO A 15 9.88 -9.85 0.41
N ASP A 16 9.81 -11.10 0.83
CA ASP A 16 9.91 -11.50 2.24
C ASP A 16 11.21 -11.05 2.90
N ARG A 17 12.35 -11.25 2.22
CA ARG A 17 13.66 -10.83 2.73
C ARG A 17 13.72 -9.33 3.00
N PHE A 18 13.30 -8.53 2.02
CA PHE A 18 13.27 -7.06 2.15
C PHE A 18 12.39 -6.63 3.31
N LEU A 19 11.15 -7.13 3.40
CA LEU A 19 10.19 -6.70 4.41
C LEU A 19 10.62 -7.09 5.83
N ARG A 20 11.23 -8.26 6.03
CA ARG A 20 11.78 -8.66 7.33
C ARG A 20 12.91 -7.74 7.79
N GLU A 21 13.83 -7.43 6.88
CA GLU A 21 14.96 -6.56 7.18
C GLU A 21 14.51 -5.12 7.50
N VAL A 22 13.61 -4.53 6.69
CA VAL A 22 13.14 -3.16 6.97
C VAL A 22 12.27 -3.07 8.22
N ALA A 23 11.50 -4.11 8.56
CA ALA A 23 10.76 -4.15 9.82
C ALA A 23 11.71 -4.19 11.03
N ARG A 24 12.79 -4.97 10.95
CA ARG A 24 13.84 -4.98 11.98
C ARG A 24 14.56 -3.65 12.08
N GLU A 25 14.95 -3.07 10.94
CA GLU A 25 15.73 -1.82 10.88
C GLU A 25 14.92 -0.60 11.35
N THR A 26 13.63 -0.52 10.99
CA THR A 26 12.82 0.68 11.20
C THR A 26 11.88 0.60 12.40
N LEU A 27 11.44 -0.59 12.78
CA LEU A 27 10.46 -0.81 13.85
C LEU A 27 11.02 -1.61 15.03
N ALA A 28 12.22 -2.17 14.91
CA ALA A 28 12.79 -3.14 15.86
C ALA A 28 11.86 -4.35 16.10
N VAL A 29 11.18 -4.81 15.03
CA VAL A 29 10.22 -5.93 15.06
C VAL A 29 10.75 -7.09 14.23
N GLU A 30 10.75 -8.28 14.84
CA GLU A 30 10.92 -9.54 14.12
C GLU A 30 9.57 -10.03 13.63
N LEU A 31 9.41 -10.12 12.30
CA LEU A 31 8.17 -10.59 11.70
C LEU A 31 8.05 -12.12 11.86
N PRO A 32 6.88 -12.65 12.27
CA PRO A 32 6.63 -14.08 12.35
C PRO A 32 6.67 -14.75 10.96
N ASP A 33 6.64 -16.08 10.92
CA ASP A 33 6.65 -16.82 9.65
C ASP A 33 5.46 -16.44 8.77
N GLN A 34 4.30 -16.29 9.39
CA GLN A 34 3.10 -15.83 8.70
C GLN A 34 2.75 -14.40 9.11
N TYR A 35 2.93 -13.49 8.19
CA TYR A 35 2.55 -12.08 8.34
C TYR A 35 2.00 -11.50 7.04
N ALA A 36 1.26 -10.43 7.16
CA ALA A 36 0.80 -9.61 6.04
C ALA A 36 1.42 -8.22 6.09
N VAL A 37 1.50 -7.60 4.92
CA VAL A 37 1.86 -6.20 4.75
C VAL A 37 0.72 -5.45 4.05
N GLY A 38 0.37 -4.29 4.58
CA GLY A 38 -0.54 -3.34 3.95
C GLY A 38 0.23 -2.16 3.39
N MET A 39 -0.12 -1.68 2.19
CA MET A 39 0.29 -0.39 1.66
C MET A 39 -0.90 0.54 1.74
N VAL A 40 -0.78 1.64 2.48
CA VAL A 40 -1.90 2.52 2.82
C VAL A 40 -1.57 3.96 2.47
N PHE A 41 -2.47 4.61 1.74
CA PHE A 41 -2.49 6.05 1.54
C PHE A 41 -3.34 6.69 2.64
N MET A 42 -2.89 7.79 3.21
CA MET A 42 -3.56 8.53 4.28
C MET A 42 -3.48 10.04 4.01
N GLY A 43 -4.33 10.83 4.64
CA GLY A 43 -4.19 12.27 4.67
C GLY A 43 -2.80 12.68 5.16
N ALA A 44 -2.26 13.77 4.60
CA ALA A 44 -0.90 14.21 4.88
C ALA A 44 -0.74 14.80 6.29
N ASP A 45 -1.84 15.24 6.90
CA ASP A 45 -1.80 15.79 8.26
C ASP A 45 -1.80 14.70 9.35
N GLU A 46 -1.26 15.04 10.51
CA GLU A 46 -1.07 14.09 11.61
C GLU A 46 -2.41 13.58 12.19
N ALA A 47 -3.44 14.41 12.18
CA ALA A 47 -4.76 14.02 12.71
C ALA A 47 -5.40 12.96 11.81
N ALA A 48 -5.34 13.13 10.48
CA ALA A 48 -5.84 12.16 9.51
C ALA A 48 -5.06 10.84 9.59
N SER A 49 -3.74 10.92 9.70
CA SER A 49 -2.87 9.75 9.87
C SER A 49 -3.20 8.98 11.16
N THR A 50 -3.37 9.69 12.28
CA THR A 50 -3.74 9.08 13.56
C THR A 50 -5.11 8.41 13.49
N ALA A 51 -6.11 9.07 12.90
CA ALA A 51 -7.44 8.51 12.72
C ALA A 51 -7.41 7.24 11.85
N ALA A 52 -6.63 7.24 10.77
CA ALA A 52 -6.46 6.08 9.90
C ALA A 52 -5.83 4.89 10.65
N LYS A 53 -4.77 5.13 11.43
CA LYS A 53 -4.11 4.10 12.24
C LYS A 53 -5.04 3.55 13.32
N GLN A 54 -5.87 4.40 13.95
CA GLN A 54 -6.86 3.97 14.91
C GLN A 54 -7.94 3.10 14.26
N ALA A 55 -8.47 3.51 13.09
CA ALA A 55 -9.44 2.71 12.35
C ALA A 55 -8.90 1.31 11.98
N PHE A 56 -7.60 1.23 11.63
CA PHE A 56 -6.93 -0.06 11.42
C PHE A 56 -6.80 -0.86 12.71
N ALA A 57 -6.40 -0.24 13.80
CA ALA A 57 -6.24 -0.92 15.10
C ALA A 57 -7.57 -1.53 15.57
N ASP A 58 -8.66 -0.78 15.46
CA ASP A 58 -10.01 -1.24 15.80
C ASP A 58 -10.44 -2.40 14.90
N ALA A 59 -10.21 -2.27 13.59
CA ALA A 59 -10.55 -3.33 12.63
C ALA A 59 -9.74 -4.62 12.83
N LEU A 60 -8.45 -4.50 13.18
CA LEU A 60 -7.59 -5.64 13.54
C LEU A 60 -8.09 -6.32 14.81
N SER A 61 -8.37 -5.55 15.86
CA SER A 61 -8.92 -6.05 17.12
C SER A 61 -10.21 -6.83 16.91
N ASP A 62 -11.13 -6.29 16.14
CA ASP A 62 -12.41 -6.94 15.79
C ASP A 62 -12.25 -8.29 15.09
N GLN A 63 -11.14 -8.48 14.38
CA GLN A 63 -10.82 -9.76 13.71
C GLN A 63 -9.90 -10.66 14.55
N GLY A 64 -9.50 -10.22 15.74
CA GLY A 64 -8.55 -10.95 16.58
C GLY A 64 -7.17 -11.04 15.94
N LEU A 65 -6.76 -10.02 15.20
CA LEU A 65 -5.43 -9.91 14.59
C LEU A 65 -4.57 -8.92 15.37
N THR A 66 -3.25 -9.12 15.33
CA THR A 66 -2.27 -8.26 15.98
C THR A 66 -1.53 -7.43 14.94
N GLY A 67 -1.60 -6.11 15.06
CA GLY A 67 -0.73 -5.18 14.34
C GLY A 67 0.66 -5.19 14.93
N LEU A 68 1.68 -5.30 14.06
CA LEU A 68 3.09 -5.37 14.46
C LEU A 68 3.80 -4.02 14.38
N GLY A 69 3.24 -3.07 13.64
CA GLY A 69 3.78 -1.72 13.52
C GLY A 69 3.46 -1.07 12.19
N TRP A 70 3.76 0.24 12.12
CA TRP A 70 3.63 1.08 10.94
C TRP A 70 4.99 1.62 10.53
N ARG A 71 5.32 1.48 9.25
CA ARG A 71 6.54 2.02 8.63
C ARG A 71 6.17 3.10 7.65
N GLU A 72 6.72 4.30 7.80
CA GLU A 72 6.66 5.30 6.73
C GLU A 72 7.48 4.82 5.54
N VAL A 73 6.87 4.79 4.35
CA VAL A 73 7.55 4.35 3.13
C VAL A 73 8.43 5.49 2.63
N PRO A 74 9.74 5.26 2.41
CA PRO A 74 10.60 6.28 1.82
C PRO A 74 10.11 6.63 0.41
N VAL A 75 9.98 7.94 0.14
CA VAL A 75 9.60 8.46 -1.17
C VAL A 75 10.43 9.68 -1.54
N ASP A 76 10.67 9.87 -2.84
CA ASP A 76 11.27 11.08 -3.40
C ASP A 76 10.24 11.89 -4.20
N PRO A 77 9.62 12.93 -3.58
CA PRO A 77 8.63 13.75 -4.25
C PRO A 77 9.18 14.62 -5.38
N SER A 78 10.50 14.77 -5.51
CA SER A 78 11.13 15.65 -6.51
C SER A 78 10.86 15.21 -7.95
N VAL A 79 10.50 13.95 -8.16
CA VAL A 79 10.17 13.40 -9.47
C VAL A 79 8.74 13.69 -9.91
N LEU A 80 7.89 14.15 -9.00
CA LEU A 80 6.47 14.38 -9.25
C LEU A 80 6.21 15.68 -10.01
N GLY A 81 5.17 15.67 -10.85
CA GLY A 81 4.60 16.90 -11.40
C GLY A 81 3.77 17.67 -10.34
N PRO A 82 3.52 18.98 -10.57
CA PRO A 82 2.84 19.84 -9.59
C PRO A 82 1.46 19.32 -9.16
N LEU A 83 0.69 18.72 -10.07
CA LEU A 83 -0.63 18.19 -9.78
C LEU A 83 -0.56 16.96 -8.87
N ALA A 84 0.36 16.03 -9.14
CA ALA A 84 0.58 14.87 -8.32
C ALA A 84 1.09 15.25 -6.93
N LEU A 85 2.03 16.21 -6.87
CA LEU A 85 2.60 16.70 -5.62
C LEU A 85 1.55 17.38 -4.74
N SER A 86 0.65 18.21 -5.31
CA SER A 86 -0.38 18.91 -4.54
C SER A 86 -1.42 18.02 -3.88
N SER A 87 -1.55 16.78 -4.35
CA SER A 87 -2.49 15.78 -3.85
C SER A 87 -1.83 14.53 -3.28
N MET A 88 -0.51 14.58 -3.06
CA MET A 88 0.27 13.45 -2.57
C MET A 88 -0.20 13.02 -1.17
N PRO A 89 -0.58 11.76 -0.97
CA PRO A 89 -0.91 11.23 0.35
C PRO A 89 0.36 10.94 1.15
N ARG A 90 0.22 10.82 2.46
CA ARG A 90 1.18 10.10 3.29
C ARG A 90 1.09 8.61 2.96
N ILE A 91 2.23 7.95 2.80
CA ILE A 91 2.31 6.55 2.37
C ILE A 91 2.98 5.74 3.46
N GLU A 92 2.25 4.79 4.02
CA GLU A 92 2.79 3.93 5.07
C GLU A 92 2.49 2.44 4.83
N GLN A 93 3.34 1.59 5.38
CA GLN A 93 3.13 0.15 5.45
C GLN A 93 2.72 -0.26 6.86
N VAL A 94 1.67 -1.10 6.97
CA VAL A 94 1.27 -1.77 8.20
C VAL A 94 1.65 -3.24 8.14
N PHE A 95 2.25 -3.75 9.21
CA PHE A 95 2.55 -5.18 9.36
C PHE A 95 1.56 -5.83 10.31
N VAL A 96 1.09 -7.02 9.97
CA VAL A 96 0.04 -7.75 10.71
C VAL A 96 0.47 -9.19 10.90
N SER A 97 0.40 -9.71 12.15
CA SER A 97 0.67 -11.11 12.44
C SER A 97 -0.47 -12.00 11.95
N GLY A 98 -0.10 -13.14 11.37
CA GLY A 98 -1.00 -14.23 10.98
C GLY A 98 -0.81 -15.51 11.80
N GLU A 99 -0.07 -15.43 12.91
CA GLU A 99 0.23 -16.60 13.75
C GLU A 99 -1.03 -17.33 14.21
N GLY A 100 -0.98 -18.66 14.14
CA GLY A 100 -2.07 -19.51 14.57
C GLY A 100 -3.24 -19.64 13.58
N LEU A 101 -3.16 -19.02 12.40
CA LEU A 101 -4.18 -19.07 11.35
C LEU A 101 -3.69 -19.90 10.15
N ASP A 102 -4.59 -20.54 9.43
CA ASP A 102 -4.28 -20.99 8.08
C ASP A 102 -4.33 -19.81 7.07
N GLU A 103 -3.76 -20.02 5.88
CA GLU A 103 -3.68 -18.97 4.85
C GLU A 103 -5.04 -18.42 4.43
N GLN A 104 -6.06 -19.26 4.35
CA GLN A 104 -7.40 -18.86 3.92
C GLN A 104 -8.10 -18.02 5.00
N GLN A 105 -8.04 -18.48 6.25
CA GLN A 105 -8.56 -17.74 7.40
C GLN A 105 -7.91 -16.36 7.49
N PHE A 106 -6.58 -16.31 7.34
CA PHE A 106 -5.84 -15.05 7.39
C PHE A 106 -6.25 -14.11 6.24
N ALA A 107 -6.34 -14.62 5.01
CA ALA A 107 -6.78 -13.81 3.86
C ALA A 107 -8.18 -13.22 4.05
N VAL A 108 -9.14 -14.01 4.57
CA VAL A 108 -10.50 -13.56 4.85
C VAL A 108 -10.52 -12.48 5.93
N LYS A 109 -9.81 -12.67 7.04
CA LYS A 109 -9.71 -11.67 8.11
C LYS A 109 -9.09 -10.35 7.61
N LEU A 110 -8.00 -10.41 6.83
CA LEU A 110 -7.38 -9.22 6.21
C LEU A 110 -8.35 -8.48 5.27
N PHE A 111 -9.20 -9.19 4.54
CA PHE A 111 -10.24 -8.58 3.74
C PHE A 111 -11.25 -7.81 4.60
N TYR A 112 -11.71 -8.39 5.72
CA TYR A 112 -12.61 -7.70 6.64
C TYR A 112 -11.94 -6.49 7.30
N VAL A 113 -10.68 -6.59 7.73
CA VAL A 113 -9.92 -5.45 8.26
C VAL A 113 -9.90 -4.31 7.26
N ARG A 114 -9.52 -4.58 6.01
CA ARG A 114 -9.51 -3.56 4.95
C ARG A 114 -10.87 -2.90 4.80
N ARG A 115 -11.94 -3.70 4.66
CA ARG A 115 -13.29 -3.16 4.45
C ARG A 115 -13.80 -2.33 5.62
N LYS A 116 -13.52 -2.76 6.86
CA LYS A 116 -13.89 -2.00 8.06
C LYS A 116 -13.15 -0.68 8.15
N ALA A 117 -11.83 -0.68 7.92
CA ALA A 117 -11.03 0.54 7.90
C ALA A 117 -11.49 1.51 6.81
N GLU A 118 -11.75 1.01 5.58
CA GLU A 118 -12.29 1.82 4.47
C GLU A 118 -13.66 2.45 4.79
N ILE A 119 -14.54 1.71 5.47
CA ILE A 119 -15.85 2.22 5.90
C ILE A 119 -15.69 3.28 6.99
N ALA A 120 -14.85 3.03 7.99
CA ALA A 120 -14.59 3.97 9.07
C ALA A 120 -13.99 5.29 8.56
N MET A 121 -13.15 5.22 7.53
CA MET A 121 -12.45 6.35 6.93
C MET A 121 -13.13 6.91 5.67
N GLN A 122 -14.37 6.54 5.36
CA GLN A 122 -15.05 6.92 4.11
C GLN A 122 -15.20 8.43 3.89
N ALA A 123 -15.11 9.23 4.94
CA ALA A 123 -15.13 10.69 4.86
C ALA A 123 -13.79 11.31 4.43
N ASP A 124 -12.68 10.58 4.55
CA ASP A 124 -11.36 11.02 4.11
C ASP A 124 -11.09 10.51 2.69
N SER A 125 -11.17 11.40 1.71
CA SER A 125 -10.95 11.08 0.30
C SER A 125 -9.50 10.68 -0.04
N ASN A 126 -8.55 10.92 0.86
CA ASN A 126 -7.15 10.55 0.71
C ASN A 126 -6.85 9.16 1.29
N PHE A 127 -7.75 8.65 2.16
CA PHE A 127 -7.57 7.32 2.73
C PHE A 127 -7.84 6.23 1.70
N TYR A 128 -6.85 5.35 1.50
CA TYR A 128 -7.01 4.23 0.58
C TYR A 128 -6.04 3.09 0.91
N VAL A 129 -6.56 1.86 0.98
CA VAL A 129 -5.74 0.67 1.16
C VAL A 129 -5.37 0.09 -0.20
N CYS A 130 -4.15 0.39 -0.67
CA CYS A 130 -3.63 -0.10 -1.95
C CYS A 130 -3.57 -1.62 -1.99
N SER A 131 -3.06 -2.21 -0.92
CA SER A 131 -3.03 -3.66 -0.67
C SER A 131 -2.99 -3.93 0.82
N LEU A 132 -3.56 -5.08 1.24
CA LEU A 132 -3.37 -5.68 2.56
C LEU A 132 -3.38 -7.19 2.36
N SER A 133 -2.21 -7.81 2.39
CA SER A 133 -2.08 -9.21 1.97
C SER A 133 -0.86 -9.90 2.58
N HIS A 134 -0.98 -11.20 2.81
CA HIS A 134 0.14 -12.06 3.16
C HIS A 134 0.91 -12.58 1.92
N LYS A 135 0.43 -12.28 0.69
CA LYS A 135 1.02 -12.78 -0.56
C LYS A 135 1.60 -11.70 -1.47
N VAL A 136 1.02 -10.50 -1.47
CA VAL A 136 1.38 -9.44 -2.43
C VAL A 136 1.43 -8.07 -1.77
N VAL A 137 2.19 -7.15 -2.37
CA VAL A 137 2.22 -5.74 -2.01
C VAL A 137 2.16 -4.88 -3.28
N SER A 138 1.49 -3.72 -3.19
CA SER A 138 1.32 -2.80 -4.32
C SER A 138 2.06 -1.50 -4.08
N TYR A 139 2.93 -1.12 -5.01
CA TYR A 139 3.57 0.19 -5.11
C TYR A 139 2.96 0.93 -6.30
N LYS A 140 2.29 2.05 -6.09
CA LYS A 140 1.59 2.78 -7.14
C LYS A 140 1.43 4.26 -6.84
N GLY A 141 1.16 5.07 -7.86
CA GLY A 141 0.92 6.50 -7.66
C GLY A 141 0.76 7.30 -8.94
N LEU A 142 0.69 8.62 -8.77
CA LEU A 142 0.57 9.57 -9.88
C LEU A 142 1.95 10.04 -10.34
N MET A 143 2.59 9.25 -11.18
CA MET A 143 3.88 9.58 -11.80
C MET A 143 4.04 8.88 -13.15
N MET A 144 5.08 9.25 -13.87
CA MET A 144 5.48 8.52 -15.07
C MET A 144 6.03 7.14 -14.69
N PRO A 145 5.77 6.09 -15.47
CA PRO A 145 6.31 4.74 -15.21
C PRO A 145 7.82 4.69 -15.03
N ALA A 146 8.56 5.54 -15.74
CA ALA A 146 10.02 5.65 -15.67
C ALA A 146 10.54 6.32 -14.38
N ASP A 147 9.64 6.83 -13.54
CA ASP A 147 9.97 7.49 -12.29
C ASP A 147 9.50 6.71 -11.06
N LEU A 148 8.85 5.56 -11.25
CA LEU A 148 8.29 4.76 -10.15
C LEU A 148 9.36 4.26 -9.16
N ASP A 149 10.48 3.79 -9.66
CA ASP A 149 11.63 3.34 -8.87
C ASP A 149 12.40 4.48 -8.21
N LYS A 150 12.39 5.66 -8.83
CA LYS A 150 12.96 6.87 -8.24
C LYS A 150 12.06 7.41 -7.12
N PHE A 151 10.74 7.39 -7.35
CA PHE A 151 9.77 7.82 -6.33
C PHE A 151 9.77 6.88 -5.11
N TYR A 152 9.88 5.57 -5.34
CA TYR A 152 9.96 4.55 -4.30
C TYR A 152 11.37 3.94 -4.23
N PRO A 153 12.30 4.51 -3.44
CA PRO A 153 13.64 3.95 -3.28
C PRO A 153 13.67 2.47 -2.85
N ASP A 154 12.62 2.01 -2.16
CA ASP A 154 12.45 0.59 -1.82
C ASP A 154 12.60 -0.32 -3.05
N LEU A 155 12.10 0.09 -4.21
CA LEU A 155 12.15 -0.73 -5.44
C LEU A 155 13.56 -0.90 -6.01
N GLY A 156 14.49 -0.04 -5.60
CA GLY A 156 15.92 -0.14 -5.95
C GLY A 156 16.75 -0.95 -4.94
N ASP A 157 16.16 -1.41 -3.83
CA ASP A 157 16.89 -2.20 -2.82
C ASP A 157 17.21 -3.60 -3.36
N ALA A 158 18.47 -4.02 -3.25
CA ALA A 158 18.91 -5.33 -3.73
C ALA A 158 18.24 -6.52 -3.02
N ARG A 159 17.58 -6.29 -1.88
CA ARG A 159 16.83 -7.30 -1.12
C ARG A 159 15.39 -7.44 -1.63
N MET A 160 14.94 -6.54 -2.54
CA MET A 160 13.59 -6.53 -3.13
C MET A 160 13.46 -7.62 -4.20
N GLU A 161 13.42 -8.87 -3.75
CA GLU A 161 13.30 -10.05 -4.61
C GLU A 161 11.85 -10.46 -4.76
N THR A 162 11.41 -10.67 -6.00
CA THR A 162 10.05 -11.12 -6.32
C THR A 162 10.04 -12.05 -7.52
N ALA A 163 9.23 -13.11 -7.46
CA ALA A 163 9.10 -14.05 -8.59
C ALA A 163 8.02 -13.61 -9.59
N ILE A 164 7.06 -12.79 -9.16
CA ILE A 164 5.93 -12.36 -10.00
C ILE A 164 5.70 -10.87 -9.80
N SER A 165 5.59 -10.17 -10.94
CA SER A 165 5.26 -8.75 -11.00
C SER A 165 4.16 -8.52 -12.02
N VAL A 166 3.13 -7.80 -11.61
CA VAL A 166 2.09 -7.25 -12.49
C VAL A 166 2.23 -5.75 -12.48
N PHE A 167 2.35 -5.13 -13.64
CA PHE A 167 2.51 -3.68 -13.74
C PHE A 167 1.44 -3.04 -14.60
N HIS A 168 1.19 -1.76 -14.35
CA HIS A 168 0.29 -0.93 -15.13
C HIS A 168 0.92 0.43 -15.37
N GLN A 169 0.83 0.94 -16.62
CA GLN A 169 1.58 2.12 -17.04
C GLN A 169 0.74 3.37 -17.25
N ARG A 170 -0.59 3.29 -17.15
CA ARG A 170 -1.48 4.43 -17.35
C ARG A 170 -2.87 4.22 -16.76
N PHE A 171 -3.62 5.31 -16.64
CA PHE A 171 -5.03 5.31 -16.26
C PHE A 171 -5.97 4.87 -17.39
N SER A 172 -7.21 4.56 -17.01
CA SER A 172 -8.33 4.55 -17.95
C SER A 172 -8.56 5.95 -18.52
N THR A 173 -8.85 6.02 -19.84
CA THR A 173 -9.04 7.28 -20.58
C THR A 173 -10.19 8.15 -20.08
N ASN A 174 -11.12 7.59 -19.31
CA ASN A 174 -12.34 8.26 -18.83
C ASN A 174 -12.29 8.61 -17.33
N THR A 175 -11.15 8.50 -16.69
CA THR A 175 -11.02 8.71 -15.23
C THR A 175 -10.06 9.87 -14.95
N LEU A 176 -10.50 10.84 -14.14
CA LEU A 176 -9.59 11.88 -13.63
C LEU A 176 -8.52 11.24 -12.75
N PRO A 177 -7.25 11.55 -12.99
CA PRO A 177 -6.16 10.98 -12.22
C PRO A 177 -6.26 11.31 -10.73
N LYS A 178 -6.24 10.26 -9.90
CA LYS A 178 -6.18 10.34 -8.43
C LYS A 178 -5.26 9.24 -7.91
N TRP A 179 -4.54 9.51 -6.82
CA TRP A 179 -3.63 8.54 -6.20
C TRP A 179 -4.28 7.16 -5.95
N PRO A 180 -5.49 7.07 -5.35
CA PRO A 180 -6.15 5.78 -5.14
C PRO A 180 -6.46 5.02 -6.42
N LEU A 181 -6.71 5.73 -7.52
CA LEU A 181 -7.14 5.14 -8.79
C LEU A 181 -5.99 4.69 -9.68
N ALA A 182 -4.72 4.97 -9.33
CA ALA A 182 -3.59 4.37 -10.00
C ALA A 182 -3.67 2.84 -9.94
N GLN A 183 -3.37 2.17 -11.05
CA GLN A 183 -3.38 0.71 -11.14
C GLN A 183 -1.96 0.16 -10.92
N PRO A 184 -1.76 -1.17 -10.71
CA PRO A 184 -2.81 -2.20 -10.73
C PRO A 184 -3.61 -2.27 -9.42
N PHE A 185 -4.84 -2.78 -9.52
CA PHE A 185 -5.65 -3.20 -8.38
C PHE A 185 -5.39 -4.67 -8.07
N ARG A 186 -5.46 -5.07 -6.80
CA ARG A 186 -5.28 -6.46 -6.41
C ARG A 186 -6.39 -7.37 -6.98
N LEU A 187 -7.61 -6.88 -6.93
CA LEU A 187 -8.78 -7.56 -7.48
C LEU A 187 -9.60 -6.54 -8.26
N VAL A 188 -9.82 -6.81 -9.52
CA VAL A 188 -10.68 -6.02 -10.39
C VAL A 188 -11.42 -6.95 -11.32
N ALA A 189 -12.68 -6.63 -11.57
CA ALA A 189 -13.48 -7.30 -12.58
C ALA A 189 -14.28 -6.24 -13.35
N HIS A 190 -14.14 -6.26 -14.65
CA HIS A 190 -14.87 -5.39 -15.57
C HIS A 190 -15.08 -6.11 -16.91
N ASN A 191 -15.90 -5.53 -17.78
CA ASN A 191 -16.32 -6.18 -19.02
C ASN A 191 -15.42 -5.90 -20.24
N GLY A 192 -14.13 -5.89 -20.05
CA GLY A 192 -13.17 -5.90 -21.17
C GLY A 192 -12.36 -4.63 -21.40
N GLU A 193 -12.25 -3.76 -20.42
CA GLU A 193 -11.31 -2.63 -20.45
C GLU A 193 -10.20 -2.78 -19.43
#